data_c58d78ed6fddbcb1a502e72e227c5f11
#
_entry.id   c58d78ed6fddbcb1a502e72e227c5f11
#
_cell.length_a   1.000
_cell.length_b   1.000
_cell.length_c   1.000
_cell.angle_alpha   90.00
_cell.angle_beta   90.00
_cell.angle_gamma   90.00
#
_symmetry.space_group_name_H-M   'P 1'
#
loop_
_entity.id
_entity.type
_entity.pdbx_description
1 polymer ?
#
loop_
_entity_poly.entity_id
_entity_poly.type
_entity_poly.pdbx_seq_one_letter_code
_entity_poly.pdbx_strand_id
1 'polypeptide(L)'
;DIMIVAFGTNDIVSGEYGGDGGNNADEVNGYISTILEQSQAAGCKTILFNAPPQDYDEEHEAVRTALNDTEKQTAEKYGAEYFDFAAQLSTPENPAGALYGGHPNGKGGKAVCEAFMKQFAELLGK
;
A
#
# COMPACT_ATOMS: atom_id res chain seq x y z
N ASP A 1 20.65 -0.12 0.27
CA ASP A 1 19.60 0.62 -0.47
C ASP A 1 18.25 0.45 0.22
N ILE A 2 17.35 1.42 0.03
CA ILE A 2 15.97 1.37 0.52
C ILE A 2 15.05 1.20 -0.69
N MET A 3 14.12 0.26 -0.61
CA MET A 3 13.09 0.02 -1.62
C MET A 3 11.72 0.28 -1.02
N ILE A 4 10.90 1.06 -1.71
CA ILE A 4 9.49 1.27 -1.36
C ILE A 4 8.64 0.44 -2.32
N VAL A 5 7.77 -0.40 -1.76
CA VAL A 5 6.81 -1.23 -2.51
C VAL A 5 5.41 -0.67 -2.24
N ALA A 6 4.74 -0.23 -3.29
CA ALA A 6 3.40 0.36 -3.23
C ALA A 6 2.59 -0.16 -4.42
N PHE A 7 2.03 -1.35 -4.28
CA PHE A 7 1.28 -2.08 -5.30
C PHE A 7 -0.08 -2.55 -4.77
N GLY A 8 -0.91 -3.07 -5.66
CA GLY A 8 -2.18 -3.70 -5.33
C GLY A 8 -3.40 -2.92 -5.81
N THR A 9 -3.32 -1.60 -5.89
CA THR A 9 -4.46 -0.75 -6.24
C THR A 9 -5.06 -1.10 -7.60
N ASN A 10 -4.23 -1.21 -8.63
CA ASN A 10 -4.71 -1.55 -9.97
C ASN A 10 -5.02 -3.04 -10.11
N ASP A 11 -4.33 -3.89 -9.36
CA ASP A 11 -4.58 -5.33 -9.36
C ASP A 11 -5.99 -5.66 -8.82
N ILE A 12 -6.47 -4.88 -7.86
CA ILE A 12 -7.82 -5.04 -7.29
C ILE A 12 -8.90 -4.76 -8.34
N VAL A 13 -8.71 -3.78 -9.20
CA VAL A 13 -9.72 -3.32 -10.17
C VAL A 13 -9.52 -3.86 -11.58
N SER A 14 -8.48 -4.62 -11.84
CA SER A 14 -7.93 -4.78 -13.16
C SER A 14 -8.60 -5.81 -14.08
N GLY A 15 -9.85 -5.62 -14.39
CA GLY A 15 -10.33 -6.09 -15.69
C GLY A 15 -9.73 -5.34 -16.88
N GLU A 16 -9.20 -4.11 -16.71
CA GLU A 16 -8.72 -3.26 -17.81
C GLU A 16 -7.25 -3.46 -18.18
N TYR A 17 -6.42 -3.99 -17.28
CA TYR A 17 -4.96 -4.06 -17.50
C TYR A 17 -4.41 -5.48 -17.67
N GLY A 18 -5.24 -6.41 -18.12
CA GLY A 18 -4.79 -7.71 -18.59
C GLY A 18 -5.20 -8.92 -17.76
N GLY A 19 -6.20 -8.80 -16.92
CA GLY A 19 -6.82 -9.91 -16.18
C GLY A 19 -8.31 -10.06 -16.46
N ASP A 20 -8.82 -11.26 -16.34
CA ASP A 20 -10.24 -11.61 -16.51
C ASP A 20 -11.11 -11.24 -15.29
N GLY A 21 -10.92 -10.05 -14.76
CA GLY A 21 -11.51 -9.55 -13.54
C GLY A 21 -10.44 -9.20 -12.50
N GLY A 22 -10.79 -8.43 -11.47
CA GLY A 22 -9.86 -8.07 -10.41
C GLY A 22 -9.32 -9.30 -9.68
N ASN A 23 -8.06 -9.24 -9.27
CA ASN A 23 -7.46 -10.28 -8.46
C ASN A 23 -8.04 -10.25 -7.04
N ASN A 24 -8.15 -11.41 -6.42
CA ASN A 24 -8.50 -11.47 -5.01
C ASN A 24 -7.30 -11.08 -4.12
N ALA A 25 -7.55 -10.83 -2.83
CA ALA A 25 -6.54 -10.38 -1.90
C ALA A 25 -5.35 -11.34 -1.78
N ASP A 26 -5.58 -12.65 -1.83
CA ASP A 26 -4.53 -13.66 -1.69
C ASP A 26 -3.59 -13.66 -2.90
N GLU A 27 -4.13 -13.49 -4.11
CA GLU A 27 -3.32 -13.39 -5.34
C GLU A 27 -2.44 -12.16 -5.32
N VAL A 28 -3.00 -10.99 -5.00
CA VAL A 28 -2.24 -9.74 -4.90
C VAL A 28 -1.17 -9.84 -3.83
N ASN A 29 -1.51 -10.39 -2.66
CA ASN A 29 -0.55 -10.63 -1.58
C ASN A 29 0.55 -11.62 -1.99
N GLY A 30 0.26 -12.58 -2.85
CA GLY A 30 1.22 -13.50 -3.45
C GLY A 30 2.26 -12.77 -4.32
N TYR A 31 1.83 -11.81 -5.14
CA TYR A 31 2.73 -10.99 -5.94
C TYR A 31 3.61 -10.08 -5.07
N ILE A 32 3.01 -9.43 -4.07
CA ILE A 32 3.74 -8.60 -3.09
C ILE A 32 4.78 -9.45 -2.35
N SER A 33 4.40 -10.65 -1.88
CA SER A 33 5.29 -11.59 -1.21
C SER A 33 6.52 -11.92 -2.05
N THR A 34 6.33 -12.16 -3.36
CA THR A 34 7.42 -12.43 -4.29
C THR A 34 8.38 -11.25 -4.41
N ILE A 35 7.86 -10.03 -4.47
CA ILE A 35 8.68 -8.81 -4.52
C ILE A 35 9.47 -8.63 -3.22
N LEU A 36 8.83 -8.83 -2.07
CA LEU A 36 9.49 -8.70 -0.77
C LEU A 36 10.59 -9.76 -0.57
N GLU A 37 10.34 -11.01 -0.98
CA GLU A 37 11.33 -12.08 -0.93
C GLU A 37 12.57 -11.74 -1.76
N GLN A 38 12.37 -11.25 -3.00
CA GLN A 38 13.47 -10.87 -3.87
C GLN A 38 14.23 -9.65 -3.32
N SER A 39 13.51 -8.68 -2.75
CA SER A 39 14.12 -7.51 -2.11
C SER A 39 14.98 -7.90 -0.91
N GLN A 40 14.48 -8.80 -0.07
CA GLN A 40 15.23 -9.34 1.07
C GLN A 40 16.49 -10.08 0.60
N ALA A 41 16.36 -10.93 -0.41
CA ALA A 41 17.49 -11.68 -0.99
C ALA A 41 18.55 -10.73 -1.59
N ALA A 42 18.14 -9.58 -2.11
CA ALA A 42 19.03 -8.55 -2.62
C ALA A 42 19.66 -7.67 -1.51
N GLY A 43 19.31 -7.87 -0.25
CA GLY A 43 19.82 -7.09 0.89
C GLY A 43 19.26 -5.67 0.96
N CYS A 44 18.14 -5.39 0.31
CA CYS A 44 17.45 -4.11 0.43
C CYS A 44 16.70 -3.99 1.75
N LYS A 45 16.69 -2.78 2.33
CA LYS A 45 15.72 -2.41 3.35
C LYS A 45 14.42 -2.05 2.64
N THR A 46 13.35 -2.79 2.91
CA THR A 46 12.09 -2.62 2.17
C THR A 46 11.02 -2.02 3.09
N ILE A 47 10.25 -1.09 2.54
CA ILE A 47 9.08 -0.50 3.17
C ILE A 47 7.87 -0.84 2.29
N LEU A 48 6.90 -1.57 2.84
CA LEU A 48 5.65 -1.90 2.19
C LEU A 48 4.58 -0.87 2.55
N PHE A 49 3.97 -0.25 1.54
CA PHE A 49 2.80 0.60 1.67
C PHE A 49 1.56 -0.24 1.36
N ASN A 50 0.53 -0.12 2.18
CA ASN A 50 -0.75 -0.74 1.88
C ASN A 50 -1.52 0.01 0.78
N ALA A 51 -2.54 -0.65 0.22
CA ALA A 51 -3.36 -0.07 -0.84
C ALA A 51 -4.23 1.09 -0.32
N PRO A 52 -4.14 2.30 -0.92
CA PRO A 52 -4.92 3.45 -0.50
C PRO A 52 -6.41 3.28 -0.83
N PRO A 53 -7.30 4.00 -0.13
CA PRO A 53 -8.70 4.08 -0.51
C PRO A 53 -8.83 4.82 -1.84
N GLN A 54 -9.82 4.42 -2.63
CA GLN A 54 -10.28 5.16 -3.82
C GLN A 54 -11.78 4.92 -3.99
N ASP A 55 -12.33 5.37 -5.09
CA ASP A 55 -13.77 5.22 -5.37
C ASP A 55 -14.07 3.78 -5.86
N TYR A 56 -13.84 2.82 -4.96
CA TYR A 56 -14.15 1.41 -5.19
C TYR A 56 -15.64 1.14 -5.00
N ASP A 57 -16.19 0.21 -5.76
CA ASP A 57 -17.44 -0.43 -5.38
C ASP A 57 -17.27 -1.32 -4.14
N GLU A 58 -18.38 -1.84 -3.62
CA GLU A 58 -18.39 -2.64 -2.39
C GLU A 58 -17.52 -3.91 -2.49
N GLU A 59 -17.50 -4.55 -3.66
CA GLU A 59 -16.75 -5.77 -3.89
C GLU A 59 -15.23 -5.49 -3.89
N HIS A 60 -14.80 -4.50 -4.66
CA HIS A 60 -13.38 -4.12 -4.72
C HIS A 60 -12.87 -3.54 -3.39
N GLU A 61 -13.71 -2.78 -2.66
CA GLU A 61 -13.35 -2.29 -1.33
C GLU A 61 -13.18 -3.44 -0.31
N ALA A 62 -13.98 -4.49 -0.41
CA ALA A 62 -13.80 -5.68 0.42
C ALA A 62 -12.46 -6.38 0.12
N VAL A 63 -12.07 -6.48 -1.15
CA VAL A 63 -10.76 -7.03 -1.55
C VAL A 63 -9.62 -6.17 -1.01
N ARG A 64 -9.71 -4.84 -1.16
CA ARG A 64 -8.70 -3.91 -0.63
C ARG A 64 -8.52 -4.04 0.88
N THR A 65 -9.61 -4.12 1.60
CA THR A 65 -9.59 -4.27 3.06
C THR A 65 -8.94 -5.59 3.46
N ALA A 66 -9.34 -6.70 2.84
CA ALA A 66 -8.76 -8.01 3.09
C ALA A 66 -7.25 -8.06 2.76
N LEU A 67 -6.82 -7.40 1.68
CA LEU A 67 -5.40 -7.26 1.34
C LEU A 67 -4.65 -6.50 2.43
N ASN A 68 -5.12 -5.31 2.81
CA ASN A 68 -4.47 -4.47 3.80
C ASN A 68 -4.36 -5.14 5.17
N ASP A 69 -5.33 -5.97 5.55
CA ASP A 69 -5.31 -6.74 6.80
C ASP A 69 -4.18 -7.78 6.84
N THR A 70 -3.78 -8.31 5.68
CA THR A 70 -2.72 -9.32 5.58
C THR A 70 -1.34 -8.73 5.34
N GLU A 71 -1.23 -7.58 4.72
CA GLU A 71 0.05 -6.96 4.29
C GLU A 71 1.01 -6.69 5.44
N LYS A 72 0.49 -6.35 6.63
CA LYS A 72 1.33 -6.14 7.81
C LYS A 72 2.06 -7.41 8.21
N GLN A 73 1.36 -8.55 8.24
CA GLN A 73 1.96 -9.85 8.55
C GLN A 73 2.93 -10.29 7.46
N THR A 74 2.61 -9.97 6.20
CA THR A 74 3.47 -10.24 5.06
C THR A 74 4.76 -9.43 5.14
N ALA A 75 4.68 -8.14 5.50
CA ALA A 75 5.86 -7.32 5.73
C ALA A 75 6.76 -7.92 6.84
N GLU A 76 6.18 -8.27 7.98
CA GLU A 76 6.90 -8.90 9.09
C GLU A 76 7.60 -10.21 8.65
N LYS A 77 6.90 -11.07 7.91
CA LYS A 77 7.44 -12.34 7.42
C LYS A 77 8.71 -12.18 6.59
N TYR A 78 8.79 -11.13 5.78
CA TYR A 78 9.92 -10.85 4.88
C TYR A 78 10.88 -9.79 5.41
N GLY A 79 10.74 -9.40 6.69
CA GLY A 79 11.64 -8.40 7.32
C GLY A 79 11.52 -7.01 6.71
N ALA A 80 10.37 -6.69 6.11
CA ALA A 80 10.05 -5.36 5.61
C ALA A 80 9.38 -4.50 6.68
N GLU A 81 9.62 -3.20 6.63
CA GLU A 81 8.84 -2.22 7.39
C GLU A 81 7.45 -2.06 6.76
N TYR A 82 6.46 -1.75 7.57
CA TYR A 82 5.10 -1.49 7.10
C TYR A 82 4.71 -0.03 7.31
N PHE A 83 4.16 0.59 6.26
CA PHE A 83 3.61 1.94 6.32
C PHE A 83 2.13 1.93 5.97
N ASP A 84 1.29 2.32 6.92
CA ASP A 84 -0.16 2.43 6.72
C ASP A 84 -0.50 3.69 5.90
N PHE A 85 -0.32 3.55 4.59
CA PHE A 85 -0.55 4.61 3.60
C PHE A 85 -2.04 4.99 3.56
N ALA A 86 -2.93 4.00 3.63
CA ALA A 86 -4.37 4.22 3.62
C ALA A 86 -4.82 5.10 4.79
N ALA A 87 -4.29 4.88 5.99
CA ALA A 87 -4.65 5.66 7.17
C ALA A 87 -4.23 7.14 7.06
N GLN A 88 -3.20 7.46 6.27
CA GLN A 88 -2.79 8.84 6.05
C GLN A 88 -3.72 9.61 5.10
N LEU A 89 -4.51 8.88 4.31
CA LEU A 89 -5.39 9.44 3.28
C LEU A 89 -6.87 9.44 3.67
N SER A 90 -7.21 8.73 4.76
CA SER A 90 -8.57 8.65 5.29
C SER A 90 -8.64 9.33 6.64
N THR A 91 -9.49 10.35 6.78
CA THR A 91 -9.80 10.93 8.08
C THR A 91 -11.26 10.65 8.44
N PRO A 92 -11.62 10.56 9.74
CA PRO A 92 -13.00 10.36 10.16
C PRO A 92 -13.95 11.44 9.63
N GLU A 93 -13.46 12.68 9.50
CA GLU A 93 -14.24 13.83 9.06
C GLU A 93 -14.39 13.89 7.53
N ASN A 94 -13.42 13.37 6.81
CA ASN A 94 -13.43 13.38 5.34
C ASN A 94 -12.55 12.25 4.80
N PRO A 95 -13.08 11.04 4.68
CA PRO A 95 -12.32 9.88 4.19
C PRO A 95 -11.73 10.08 2.78
N ALA A 96 -12.40 10.89 1.94
CA ALA A 96 -11.95 11.22 0.58
C ALA A 96 -11.23 12.58 0.47
N GLY A 97 -11.12 13.35 1.57
CA GLY A 97 -10.63 14.73 1.52
C GLY A 97 -9.15 14.89 1.17
N ALA A 98 -8.40 13.82 1.26
CA ALA A 98 -6.97 13.78 0.89
C ALA A 98 -6.73 13.24 -0.53
N LEU A 99 -7.79 12.87 -1.25
CA LEU A 99 -7.72 12.23 -2.56
C LEU A 99 -8.30 13.10 -3.67
N TYR A 100 -7.83 12.86 -4.87
CA TYR A 100 -8.41 13.34 -6.12
C TYR A 100 -8.45 12.17 -7.11
N GLY A 101 -9.66 11.69 -7.43
CA GLY A 101 -9.85 10.56 -8.35
C GLY A 101 -9.02 9.32 -8.00
N GLY A 102 -8.94 8.96 -6.70
CA GLY A 102 -8.15 7.82 -6.23
C GLY A 102 -6.65 8.08 -6.05
N HIS A 103 -6.18 9.29 -6.33
CA HIS A 103 -4.78 9.68 -6.11
C HIS A 103 -4.67 10.70 -4.97
N PRO A 104 -3.56 10.69 -4.19
CA PRO A 104 -3.33 11.71 -3.19
C PRO A 104 -3.33 13.11 -3.81
N ASN A 105 -4.12 14.02 -3.26
CA ASN A 105 -4.04 15.44 -3.58
C ASN A 105 -2.95 16.14 -2.77
N GLY A 106 -2.81 17.45 -2.88
CA GLY A 106 -1.78 18.19 -2.17
C GLY A 106 -1.84 18.04 -0.63
N LYS A 107 -3.04 17.87 -0.05
CA LYS A 107 -3.20 17.60 1.40
C LYS A 107 -2.79 16.17 1.73
N GLY A 108 -3.23 15.21 0.94
CA GLY A 108 -2.86 13.82 1.11
C GLY A 108 -1.37 13.58 0.95
N GLY A 109 -0.76 14.14 -0.09
CA GLY A 109 0.69 14.06 -0.31
C GLY A 109 1.50 14.64 0.85
N LYS A 110 1.05 15.78 1.41
CA LYS A 110 1.69 16.38 2.59
C LYS A 110 1.56 15.47 3.82
N ALA A 111 0.36 14.97 4.12
CA ALA A 111 0.12 14.09 5.26
C ALA A 111 0.95 12.80 5.18
N VAL A 112 1.01 12.17 4.01
CA VAL A 112 1.83 10.98 3.76
C VAL A 112 3.31 11.30 3.99
N CYS A 113 3.82 12.39 3.43
CA CYS A 113 5.21 12.76 3.56
C CYS A 113 5.61 13.02 5.03
N GLU A 114 4.80 13.77 5.77
CA GLU A 114 5.05 14.06 7.18
C GLU A 114 5.03 12.79 8.05
N ALA A 115 4.05 11.90 7.84
CA ALA A 115 3.95 10.64 8.56
C ALA A 115 5.11 9.69 8.23
N PHE A 116 5.47 9.57 6.97
CA PHE A 116 6.59 8.76 6.49
C PHE A 116 7.92 9.24 7.09
N MET A 117 8.20 10.53 7.01
CA MET A 117 9.42 11.12 7.57
C MET A 117 9.51 10.96 9.08
N LYS A 118 8.37 11.00 9.79
CA LYS A 118 8.32 10.77 11.24
C LYS A 118 8.57 9.31 11.59
N GLN A 119 7.93 8.37 10.88
CA GLN A 119 8.03 6.95 11.18
C GLN A 119 9.42 6.38 10.87
N PHE A 120 10.04 6.83 9.77
CA PHE A 120 11.28 6.27 9.27
C PHE A 120 12.50 7.22 9.41
N ALA A 121 12.44 8.17 10.35
CA ALA A 121 13.52 9.14 10.57
C ALA A 121 14.89 8.47 10.76
N GLU A 122 14.98 7.46 11.62
CA GLU A 122 16.22 6.73 11.90
C GLU A 122 16.71 5.94 10.67
N LEU A 123 15.80 5.28 9.96
CA LEU A 123 16.12 4.54 8.74
C LEU A 123 16.69 5.45 7.64
N LEU A 124 16.22 6.70 7.59
CA LEU A 124 16.63 7.73 6.64
C LEU A 124 17.85 8.53 7.11
N GLY A 125 18.39 8.24 8.28
CA GLY A 125 19.56 8.94 8.83
C GLY A 125 19.26 10.39 9.28
N LYS A 126 18.05 10.62 9.77
CA LYS A 126 17.56 11.93 10.23
C LYS A 126 17.48 12.00 11.76
#